data_d55d5bdbeebadb2d91341f89206cb8ca
#
_entry.id   d55d5bdbeebadb2d91341f89206cb8ca
#
_cell.length_a   1.000
_cell.length_b   1.000
_cell.length_c   1.000
_cell.angle_alpha   90.00
_cell.angle_beta   90.00
_cell.angle_gamma   90.00
#
_symmetry.space_group_name_H-M   'P 1'
#
loop_
_entity.id
_entity.type
_entity.pdbx_description
1 polymer ?
#
loop_
_entity_poly.entity_id
_entity_poly.type
_entity_poly.pdbx_seq_one_letter_code
_entity_poly.pdbx_strand_id
1 'polypeptide(L)'
;MLHDVVSASYKGGYRIEITFDNGERGGVDFSSYLRRGGVFKKFRDVNFFREFRVNPELGTLSWTDEIDVAPETLYALATGAPLPDWMTPQEVLA
;
A
#
# COMPACT_ATOMS: atom_id res chain seq x y z
N MET A 1 -3.86 16.78 -4.52
CA MET A 1 -3.78 16.70 -3.05
C MET A 1 -3.56 15.25 -2.62
N LEU A 2 -2.65 15.02 -1.70
CA LEU A 2 -2.40 13.68 -1.19
C LEU A 2 -3.45 13.31 -0.15
N HIS A 3 -3.81 12.03 -0.14
CA HIS A 3 -4.70 11.47 0.87
C HIS A 3 -3.86 10.60 1.78
N ASP A 4 -3.69 11.04 3.02
CA ASP A 4 -2.87 10.32 3.99
C ASP A 4 -3.61 9.11 4.53
N VAL A 5 -2.87 8.02 4.72
CA VAL A 5 -3.37 6.84 5.42
C VAL A 5 -3.45 7.16 6.90
N VAL A 6 -4.62 6.94 7.50
CA VAL A 6 -4.81 7.17 8.95
C VAL A 6 -4.98 5.88 9.73
N SER A 7 -5.39 4.79 9.08
CA SER A 7 -5.45 3.48 9.72
C SER A 7 -5.39 2.38 8.68
N ALA A 8 -5.06 1.17 9.14
CA ALA A 8 -5.00 0.00 8.28
C ALA A 8 -5.27 -1.24 9.11
N SER A 9 -5.91 -2.24 8.48
CA SER A 9 -6.31 -3.47 9.13
C SER A 9 -6.00 -4.66 8.22
N TYR A 10 -5.31 -5.65 8.76
CA TYR A 10 -5.00 -6.88 8.02
C TYR A 10 -6.27 -7.72 7.82
N LYS A 11 -6.51 -8.18 6.59
CA LYS A 11 -7.73 -8.91 6.22
C LYS A 11 -7.48 -10.34 5.75
N GLY A 12 -6.26 -10.83 5.88
CA GLY A 12 -5.91 -12.19 5.47
C GLY A 12 -5.11 -12.21 4.17
N GLY A 13 -4.29 -13.24 3.99
CA GLY A 13 -3.45 -13.34 2.81
C GLY A 13 -2.57 -12.11 2.62
N TYR A 14 -2.73 -11.44 1.50
CA TYR A 14 -1.99 -10.21 1.19
C TYR A 14 -2.92 -9.01 1.08
N ARG A 15 -4.04 -9.04 1.78
CA ARG A 15 -5.03 -7.97 1.77
C ARG A 15 -4.97 -7.12 3.03
N ILE A 16 -5.00 -5.81 2.83
CA ILE A 16 -5.03 -4.83 3.91
C ILE A 16 -6.13 -3.83 3.58
N GLU A 17 -7.03 -3.57 4.54
CA GLU A 17 -8.01 -2.51 4.41
C GLU A 17 -7.38 -1.22 4.91
N ILE A 18 -7.45 -0.17 4.10
CA ILE A 18 -6.81 1.11 4.38
C ILE A 18 -7.87 2.20 4.49
N THR A 19 -7.76 3.04 5.50
CA THR A 19 -8.61 4.21 5.68
C THR A 19 -7.76 5.47 5.50
N PHE A 20 -8.29 6.42 4.76
CA PHE A 20 -7.61 7.67 4.42
C PHE A 20 -8.19 8.84 5.22
N ASP A 21 -7.48 9.95 5.23
CA ASP A 21 -7.85 11.14 6.01
C ASP A 21 -9.15 11.81 5.55
N ASN A 22 -9.59 11.54 4.33
CA ASN A 22 -10.87 12.04 3.83
C ASN A 22 -12.05 11.12 4.17
N GLY A 23 -11.82 10.06 4.97
CA GLY A 23 -12.85 9.11 5.37
C GLY A 23 -13.08 7.96 4.40
N GLU A 24 -12.51 7.99 3.22
CA GLU A 24 -12.62 6.87 2.28
C GLU A 24 -11.77 5.70 2.74
N ARG A 25 -12.22 4.49 2.41
CA ARG A 25 -11.45 3.29 2.69
C ARG A 25 -11.71 2.23 1.64
N GLY A 26 -10.78 1.29 1.54
CA GLY A 26 -10.91 0.17 0.63
C GLY A 26 -9.84 -0.87 0.89
N GLY A 27 -10.06 -2.06 0.38
CA GLY A 27 -9.11 -3.15 0.48
C GLY A 27 -8.10 -3.09 -0.64
N VAL A 28 -6.83 -3.32 -0.30
CA VAL A 28 -5.76 -3.42 -1.28
C VAL A 28 -5.17 -4.81 -1.21
N ASP A 29 -5.07 -5.47 -2.37
CA ASP A 29 -4.43 -6.77 -2.50
C ASP A 29 -3.00 -6.57 -2.99
N PHE A 30 -2.04 -6.91 -2.14
CA PHE A 30 -0.62 -6.71 -2.43
C PHE A 30 0.02 -7.92 -3.10
N SER A 31 -0.76 -8.92 -3.51
CA SER A 31 -0.18 -10.13 -4.10
C SER A 31 0.64 -9.84 -5.36
N SER A 32 0.29 -8.81 -6.12
CA SER A 32 1.08 -8.42 -7.29
C SER A 32 2.49 -7.97 -6.94
N TYR A 33 2.71 -7.48 -5.74
CA TYR A 33 4.03 -7.04 -5.27
C TYR A 33 5.00 -8.21 -5.10
N LEU A 34 4.48 -9.43 -4.96
CA LEU A 34 5.32 -10.62 -4.82
C LEU A 34 6.18 -10.87 -6.05
N ARG A 35 5.79 -10.31 -7.19
CA ARG A 35 6.51 -10.49 -8.45
C ARG A 35 7.54 -9.40 -8.71
N ARG A 36 7.54 -8.34 -7.91
CA ARG A 36 8.39 -7.19 -8.20
C ARG A 36 9.86 -7.44 -7.95
N GLY A 37 10.20 -8.29 -7.02
CA GLY A 37 11.58 -8.49 -6.64
C GLY A 37 12.13 -7.33 -5.80
N GLY A 38 13.44 -7.26 -5.65
CA GLY A 38 14.05 -6.25 -4.79
C GLY A 38 13.57 -6.35 -3.36
N VAL A 39 13.28 -5.22 -2.71
CA VAL A 39 12.83 -5.21 -1.31
C VAL A 39 11.49 -5.92 -1.13
N PHE A 40 10.65 -5.97 -2.17
CA PHE A 40 9.34 -6.60 -2.06
C PHE A 40 9.39 -8.13 -2.02
N LYS A 41 10.54 -8.75 -2.24
CA LYS A 41 10.71 -10.18 -2.02
C LYS A 41 10.39 -10.57 -0.59
N LYS A 42 10.59 -9.66 0.37
CA LYS A 42 10.30 -9.93 1.77
C LYS A 42 8.82 -10.18 2.02
N PHE A 43 7.93 -9.70 1.14
CA PHE A 43 6.49 -9.95 1.27
C PHE A 43 6.13 -11.42 1.08
N ARG A 44 7.00 -12.22 0.49
CA ARG A 44 6.75 -13.67 0.36
C ARG A 44 6.66 -14.36 1.70
N ASP A 45 7.26 -13.77 2.74
CA ASP A 45 7.04 -14.20 4.12
C ASP A 45 5.82 -13.45 4.64
N VAL A 46 4.70 -14.15 4.78
CA VAL A 46 3.46 -13.52 5.21
C VAL A 46 3.58 -12.94 6.62
N ASN A 47 4.40 -13.53 7.47
CA ASN A 47 4.62 -12.98 8.81
C ASN A 47 5.28 -11.61 8.73
N PHE A 48 6.23 -11.43 7.82
CA PHE A 48 6.82 -10.13 7.57
C PHE A 48 5.78 -9.16 7.01
N PHE A 49 4.98 -9.60 6.04
CA PHE A 49 3.95 -8.77 5.42
C PHE A 49 2.96 -8.23 6.45
N ARG A 50 2.62 -9.02 7.46
CA ARG A 50 1.66 -8.63 8.50
C ARG A 50 2.23 -7.60 9.47
N GLU A 51 3.51 -7.31 9.42
CA GLU A 51 4.16 -6.35 10.31
C GLU A 51 4.12 -4.92 9.80
N PHE A 52 3.21 -4.63 8.87
CA PHE A 52 3.03 -3.26 8.38
C PHE A 52 2.62 -2.31 9.50
N ARG A 53 2.89 -1.05 9.29
CA ARG A 53 2.42 0.01 10.19
C ARG A 53 2.09 1.26 9.39
N VAL A 54 1.22 2.09 9.96
CA VAL A 54 0.94 3.40 9.41
C VAL A 54 2.05 4.33 9.82
N ASN A 55 2.64 5.02 8.83
CA ASN A 55 3.68 6.00 9.07
C ASN A 55 3.04 7.40 8.99
N PRO A 56 2.83 8.08 10.13
CA PRO A 56 2.13 9.36 10.12
C PRO A 56 2.95 10.49 9.49
N GLU A 57 4.26 10.37 9.47
CA GLU A 57 5.10 11.40 8.85
C GLU A 57 5.00 11.38 7.33
N LEU A 58 4.89 10.18 6.75
CA LEU A 58 4.78 10.00 5.30
C LEU A 58 3.33 9.86 4.84
N GLY A 59 2.40 9.64 5.77
CA GLY A 59 1.00 9.43 5.44
C GLY A 59 0.75 8.15 4.66
N THR A 60 1.51 7.10 4.92
CA THR A 60 1.43 5.86 4.16
C THR A 60 1.68 4.63 5.02
N LEU A 61 1.65 3.46 4.40
CA LEU A 61 2.05 2.21 5.04
C LEU A 61 3.55 1.98 4.83
N SER A 62 4.18 1.44 5.86
CA SER A 62 5.57 1.01 5.75
C SER A 62 5.76 -0.32 6.47
N TRP A 63 6.77 -1.07 6.07
CA TRP A 63 7.09 -2.37 6.67
C TRP A 63 8.41 -2.33 7.43
N THR A 64 9.32 -1.52 6.96
CA THR A 64 10.60 -1.24 7.62
C THR A 64 11.00 0.15 7.16
N ASP A 65 12.16 0.62 7.59
CA ASP A 65 12.68 1.89 7.10
C ASP A 65 12.96 1.85 5.59
N GLU A 66 13.00 0.65 5.01
CA GLU A 66 13.37 0.46 3.60
C GLU A 66 12.16 0.29 2.67
N ILE A 67 10.99 -0.08 3.21
CA ILE A 67 9.83 -0.44 2.37
C ILE A 67 8.66 0.45 2.72
N ASP A 68 8.23 1.24 1.76
CA ASP A 68 6.99 2.01 1.84
C ASP A 68 6.33 2.03 0.47
N VAL A 69 5.03 2.34 0.45
CA VAL A 69 4.27 2.47 -0.79
C VAL A 69 3.65 3.86 -0.80
N ALA A 70 3.79 4.57 -1.90
CA ALA A 70 3.31 5.94 -2.00
C ALA A 70 1.81 6.04 -1.68
N PRO A 71 1.38 7.07 -0.92
CA PRO A 71 -0.03 7.23 -0.56
C PRO A 71 -0.94 7.32 -1.79
N GLU A 72 -0.49 7.95 -2.86
CA GLU A 72 -1.27 8.08 -4.09
C GLU A 72 -1.55 6.71 -4.71
N THR A 73 -0.57 5.83 -4.68
CA THR A 73 -0.72 4.47 -5.19
C THR A 73 -1.73 3.70 -4.34
N LEU A 74 -1.60 3.79 -3.02
CA LEU A 74 -2.54 3.13 -2.12
C LEU A 74 -3.95 3.64 -2.31
N TYR A 75 -4.11 4.95 -2.45
CA TYR A 75 -5.43 5.54 -2.64
C TYR A 75 -6.06 5.04 -3.94
N ALA A 76 -5.32 5.03 -5.03
CA ALA A 76 -5.81 4.54 -6.31
C ALA A 76 -6.21 3.07 -6.23
N LEU A 77 -5.40 2.24 -5.60
CA LEU A 77 -5.70 0.81 -5.46
C LEU A 77 -6.90 0.56 -4.56
N ALA A 78 -7.05 1.33 -3.49
CA ALA A 78 -8.12 1.13 -2.52
C ALA A 78 -9.47 1.63 -3.02
N THR A 79 -9.49 2.73 -3.77
CA THR A 79 -10.73 3.42 -4.14
C THR A 79 -11.06 3.34 -5.62
N GLY A 80 -10.12 2.87 -6.45
CA GLY A 80 -10.30 2.88 -7.90
C GLY A 80 -10.10 4.24 -8.55
N ALA A 81 -9.57 5.22 -7.79
CA ALA A 81 -9.30 6.54 -8.33
C ALA A 81 -8.23 6.49 -9.42
N PRO A 82 -8.25 7.44 -10.37
CA PRO A 82 -7.20 7.48 -11.39
C PRO A 82 -5.83 7.71 -10.78
N LEU A 83 -4.81 7.09 -11.36
CA LEU A 83 -3.43 7.35 -10.98
C LEU A 83 -3.01 8.74 -11.46
N PRO A 84 -2.08 9.40 -10.73
CA PRO A 84 -1.49 10.63 -11.23
C PRO A 84 -0.81 10.41 -12.59
N ASP A 85 -0.76 11.45 -13.41
CA ASP A 85 -0.22 11.36 -14.76
C ASP A 85 1.24 10.94 -14.78
N TRP A 86 2.00 11.24 -13.73
CA TRP A 86 3.41 10.89 -13.64
C TRP A 86 3.68 9.44 -13.27
N MET A 87 2.63 8.67 -12.93
CA MET A 87 2.76 7.26 -12.60
C MET A 87 2.41 6.41 -13.80
N THR A 88 3.18 5.36 -14.04
CA THR A 88 2.89 4.40 -15.11
C THR A 88 2.10 3.23 -14.54
N PRO A 89 1.31 2.55 -15.39
CA PRO A 89 0.60 1.34 -14.93
C PRO A 89 1.52 0.27 -14.35
N GLN A 90 2.75 0.16 -14.83
CA GLN A 90 3.70 -0.83 -14.32
C GLN A 90 4.07 -0.60 -12.86
N GLU A 91 4.05 0.64 -12.41
CA GLU A 91 4.35 0.96 -11.01
C GLU A 91 3.27 0.46 -10.07
N VAL A 92 2.09 0.20 -10.59
CA VAL A 92 0.96 -0.29 -9.82
C VAL A 92 0.77 -1.79 -10.01
N LEU A 93 0.94 -2.27 -11.23
CA LEU A 93 0.60 -3.64 -11.62
C LEU A 93 1.74 -4.62 -11.49
N ALA A 94 2.93 -4.15 -11.28
CA ALA A 94 4.15 -4.95 -11.28
C ALA A 94 4.09 -6.22 -10.42
#